data_7913158ceb1ee01f4fe841ce46b224be
#
_entry.id   7913158ceb1ee01f4fe841ce46b224be
#
_cell.length_a   1.000
_cell.length_b   1.000
_cell.length_c   1.000
_cell.angle_alpha   90.00
_cell.angle_beta   90.00
_cell.angle_gamma   90.00
#
_symmetry.space_group_name_H-M   'P 1'
#
loop_
_entity.id
_entity.type
_entity.pdbx_description
1 polymer ?
#
loop_
_entity_poly.entity_id
_entity_poly.type
_entity_poly.pdbx_seq_one_letter_code
_entity_poly.pdbx_strand_id
1 'polypeptide(L)'
;EIAQCLVGSEMCIRDSGKDSLKLPYLHEMDTTLQTVISKEPETRKNWSNFEIDCEVKYILHYMNQKNFTVAHEHIEKVKKLLEPHVDPVFWLNVQLIQLQYYAKTDEYDKSIALIDEVTPTVLNNYVSTFATLINYKASTQYDKGDIDGAIETRRYLIRKQDSLNNAFSANQLKQVKEIYHIDELLLEKQKIQDMNYRIGFIFLGVCLLLMLLFYLYTRYVSGKIAVIEKKTAEAALQAETCLLYTSDAAD
;
A
#
# COMPACT_ATOMS: atom_id res chain seq x y z
N GLU A 1 7.28 -26.00 1.41
CA GLU A 1 8.46 -26.53 2.14
C GLU A 1 9.65 -26.82 1.23
N ILE A 2 9.48 -27.57 0.10
CA ILE A 2 10.58 -27.89 -0.81
C ILE A 2 11.26 -26.63 -1.36
N ALA A 3 10.50 -25.63 -1.79
CA ALA A 3 11.05 -24.37 -2.31
C ALA A 3 11.84 -23.57 -1.25
N GLN A 4 11.43 -23.59 0.01
CA GLN A 4 12.16 -22.91 1.10
C GLN A 4 13.47 -23.61 1.45
N CYS A 5 13.50 -24.96 1.43
CA CYS A 5 14.74 -25.71 1.62
C CYS A 5 15.75 -25.47 0.49
N LEU A 6 15.27 -25.37 -0.76
CA LEU A 6 16.10 -25.12 -1.93
C LEU A 6 16.73 -23.72 -1.91
N VAL A 7 15.94 -22.68 -1.59
CA VAL A 7 16.44 -21.29 -1.47
C VAL A 7 17.46 -21.12 -0.33
N GLY A 8 17.24 -21.77 0.82
CA GLY A 8 18.18 -21.74 1.94
C GLY A 8 19.52 -22.39 1.60
N SER A 9 19.50 -23.53 0.89
CA SER A 9 20.71 -24.23 0.44
C SER A 9 21.50 -23.44 -0.59
N GLU A 10 20.83 -22.75 -1.51
CA GLU A 10 21.45 -21.88 -2.51
C GLU A 10 22.23 -20.72 -1.88
N MET A 11 21.63 -20.05 -0.88
CA MET A 11 22.32 -18.98 -0.16
C MET A 11 23.58 -19.48 0.55
N CYS A 12 23.52 -20.65 1.21
CA CYS A 12 24.67 -21.26 1.86
C CYS A 12 25.78 -21.64 0.87
N ILE A 13 25.46 -22.18 -0.31
CA ILE A 13 26.43 -22.52 -1.36
C ILE A 13 27.08 -21.25 -1.94
N ARG A 14 26.30 -20.21 -2.21
CA ARG A 14 26.79 -18.93 -2.71
C ARG A 14 27.77 -18.29 -1.73
N ASP A 15 27.44 -18.26 -0.45
CA ASP A 15 28.24 -17.63 0.59
C ASP A 15 29.49 -18.45 0.96
N SER A 16 29.49 -19.77 0.71
CA SER A 16 30.65 -20.64 0.96
C SER A 16 31.77 -20.52 -0.07
N GLY A 17 31.55 -19.84 -1.20
CA GLY A 17 32.53 -19.72 -2.30
C GLY A 17 32.85 -21.05 -3.02
N LYS A 18 32.10 -22.12 -2.75
CA LYS A 18 32.32 -23.46 -3.34
C LYS A 18 31.58 -23.58 -4.67
N ASP A 19 32.16 -23.02 -5.73
CA ASP A 19 31.61 -23.08 -7.09
C ASP A 19 31.39 -24.50 -7.60
N SER A 20 32.19 -25.48 -7.14
CA SER A 20 32.05 -26.89 -7.50
C SER A 20 30.72 -27.55 -7.05
N LEU A 21 30.04 -26.99 -6.06
CA LEU A 21 28.76 -27.49 -5.57
C LEU A 21 27.55 -26.88 -6.31
N LYS A 22 27.75 -25.79 -7.04
CA LYS A 22 26.64 -25.08 -7.72
C LYS A 22 25.99 -25.95 -8.80
N LEU A 23 26.76 -26.57 -9.66
CA LEU A 23 26.21 -27.36 -10.77
C LEU A 23 25.44 -28.61 -10.32
N PRO A 24 25.96 -29.43 -9.40
CA PRO A 24 25.17 -30.56 -8.84
C PRO A 24 23.87 -30.10 -8.20
N TYR A 25 23.90 -29.02 -7.46
CA TYR A 25 22.70 -28.45 -6.83
C TYR A 25 21.66 -27.94 -7.84
N LEU A 26 22.09 -27.24 -8.89
CA LEU A 26 21.21 -26.81 -9.98
C LEU A 26 20.58 -28.01 -10.70
N HIS A 27 21.34 -29.10 -10.90
CA HIS A 27 20.80 -30.30 -11.51
C HIS A 27 19.77 -30.99 -10.62
N GLU A 28 19.99 -31.05 -9.31
CA GLU A 28 19.02 -31.58 -8.35
C GLU A 28 17.73 -30.75 -8.33
N MET A 29 17.86 -29.38 -8.35
CA MET A 29 16.75 -28.48 -8.42
C MET A 29 15.91 -28.68 -9.69
N ASP A 30 16.56 -28.74 -10.86
CA ASP A 30 15.90 -28.99 -12.14
C ASP A 30 15.20 -30.34 -12.16
N THR A 31 15.89 -31.41 -11.74
CA THR A 31 15.33 -32.78 -11.69
C THR A 31 14.09 -32.85 -10.79
N THR A 32 14.15 -32.18 -9.64
CA THR A 32 13.01 -32.11 -8.71
C THR A 32 11.83 -31.39 -9.34
N LEU A 33 12.10 -30.24 -9.97
CA LEU A 33 11.08 -29.42 -10.66
C LEU A 33 10.42 -30.23 -11.80
N GLN A 34 11.21 -30.87 -12.66
CA GLN A 34 10.68 -31.70 -13.75
C GLN A 34 9.87 -32.89 -13.24
N THR A 35 10.26 -33.47 -12.09
CA THR A 35 9.50 -34.55 -11.44
C THR A 35 8.13 -34.06 -10.96
N VAL A 36 8.05 -32.85 -10.39
CA VAL A 36 6.78 -32.26 -9.97
C VAL A 36 5.88 -31.97 -11.18
N ILE A 37 6.42 -31.33 -12.21
CA ILE A 37 5.68 -30.98 -13.43
C ILE A 37 5.19 -32.25 -14.17
N SER A 38 5.98 -33.32 -14.18
CA SER A 38 5.59 -34.56 -14.83
C SER A 38 4.46 -35.32 -14.11
N LYS A 39 4.35 -35.18 -12.78
CA LYS A 39 3.27 -35.78 -11.99
C LYS A 39 1.94 -35.01 -12.12
N GLU A 40 2.01 -33.69 -12.29
CA GLU A 40 0.85 -32.78 -12.37
C GLU A 40 1.01 -31.81 -13.55
N PRO A 41 0.88 -32.27 -14.82
CA PRO A 41 1.14 -31.44 -16.01
C PRO A 41 0.26 -30.20 -16.10
N GLU A 42 -0.96 -30.23 -15.55
CA GLU A 42 -1.89 -29.09 -15.50
C GLU A 42 -1.39 -27.96 -14.60
N THR A 43 -0.48 -28.24 -13.67
CA THR A 43 0.10 -27.23 -12.77
C THR A 43 1.33 -26.55 -13.35
N ARG A 44 1.82 -26.98 -14.52
CA ARG A 44 3.04 -26.44 -15.15
C ARG A 44 3.07 -24.93 -15.20
N LYS A 45 1.94 -24.28 -15.50
CA LYS A 45 1.84 -22.81 -15.53
C LYS A 45 2.22 -22.17 -14.19
N ASN A 46 1.94 -22.83 -13.07
CA ASN A 46 2.28 -22.33 -11.73
C ASN A 46 3.79 -22.44 -11.45
N TRP A 47 4.50 -23.33 -12.18
CA TRP A 47 5.93 -23.58 -12.01
C TRP A 47 6.80 -22.91 -13.07
N SER A 48 6.22 -22.23 -14.08
CA SER A 48 6.95 -21.59 -15.17
C SER A 48 8.00 -20.60 -14.71
N ASN A 49 7.70 -19.81 -13.68
CA ASN A 49 8.66 -18.87 -13.10
C ASN A 49 9.86 -19.58 -12.46
N PHE A 50 9.65 -20.74 -11.85
CA PHE A 50 10.74 -21.55 -11.29
C PHE A 50 11.57 -22.23 -12.39
N GLU A 51 10.95 -22.68 -13.50
CA GLU A 51 11.68 -23.18 -14.68
C GLU A 51 12.60 -22.10 -15.23
N ILE A 52 12.08 -20.85 -15.38
CA ILE A 52 12.86 -19.70 -15.84
C ILE A 52 14.01 -19.40 -14.86
N ASP A 53 13.75 -19.35 -13.55
CA ASP A 53 14.78 -19.08 -12.55
C ASP A 53 15.89 -20.14 -12.55
N CYS A 54 15.55 -21.43 -12.72
CA CYS A 54 16.50 -22.51 -12.86
C CYS A 54 17.41 -22.32 -14.07
N GLU A 55 16.82 -22.05 -15.24
CA GLU A 55 17.57 -21.84 -16.48
C GLU A 55 18.46 -20.60 -16.38
N VAL A 56 17.97 -19.51 -15.76
CA VAL A 56 18.74 -18.30 -15.47
C VAL A 56 20.00 -18.59 -14.64
N LYS A 57 19.89 -19.46 -13.64
CA LYS A 57 21.04 -19.87 -12.81
C LYS A 57 22.04 -20.71 -13.60
N TYR A 58 21.59 -21.54 -14.52
CA TYR A 58 22.49 -22.23 -15.46
C TYR A 58 23.23 -21.24 -16.37
N ILE A 59 22.52 -20.26 -16.93
CA ILE A 59 23.14 -19.21 -17.77
C ILE A 59 24.24 -18.50 -17.00
N LEU A 60 23.96 -18.02 -15.79
CA LEU A 60 24.93 -17.34 -14.94
C LEU A 60 26.14 -18.23 -14.60
N HIS A 61 25.91 -19.50 -14.28
CA HIS A 61 26.97 -20.46 -13.98
C HIS A 61 27.90 -20.64 -15.17
N TYR A 62 27.38 -20.93 -16.36
CA TYR A 62 28.19 -21.15 -17.57
C TYR A 62 28.87 -19.87 -18.08
N MET A 63 28.22 -18.72 -17.95
CA MET A 63 28.85 -17.41 -18.24
C MET A 63 30.08 -17.15 -17.34
N ASN A 64 29.99 -17.51 -16.06
CA ASN A 64 31.12 -17.38 -15.13
C ASN A 64 32.28 -18.33 -15.46
N GLN A 65 31.96 -19.51 -16.00
CA GLN A 65 32.97 -20.45 -16.51
C GLN A 65 33.47 -20.12 -17.92
N LYS A 66 33.01 -19.01 -18.53
CA LYS A 66 33.30 -18.62 -19.91
C LYS A 66 32.85 -19.68 -20.95
N ASN A 67 31.91 -20.54 -20.59
CA ASN A 67 31.30 -21.50 -21.51
C ASN A 67 30.07 -20.87 -22.18
N PHE A 68 30.31 -19.94 -23.08
CA PHE A 68 29.25 -19.15 -23.73
C PHE A 68 28.35 -19.98 -24.65
N THR A 69 28.84 -21.09 -25.20
CA THR A 69 28.03 -21.97 -26.05
C THR A 69 26.88 -22.59 -25.25
N VAL A 70 27.19 -23.18 -24.10
CA VAL A 70 26.17 -23.82 -23.25
C VAL A 70 25.27 -22.73 -22.62
N ALA A 71 25.84 -21.58 -22.22
CA ALA A 71 25.03 -20.46 -21.74
C ALA A 71 23.99 -20.00 -22.77
N HIS A 72 24.38 -19.97 -24.06
CA HIS A 72 23.44 -19.64 -25.14
C HIS A 72 22.28 -20.64 -25.30
N GLU A 73 22.59 -21.95 -25.18
CA GLU A 73 21.54 -22.98 -25.22
C GLU A 73 20.49 -22.76 -24.14
N HIS A 74 20.90 -22.40 -22.93
CA HIS A 74 20.00 -22.09 -21.83
C HIS A 74 19.23 -20.77 -22.06
N ILE A 75 19.85 -19.75 -22.69
CA ILE A 75 19.14 -18.54 -23.10
C ILE A 75 18.01 -18.88 -24.07
N GLU A 76 18.26 -19.71 -25.08
CA GLU A 76 17.24 -20.11 -26.05
C GLU A 76 16.11 -20.95 -25.41
N LYS A 77 16.41 -21.73 -24.37
CA LYS A 77 15.36 -22.41 -23.58
C LYS A 77 14.48 -21.41 -22.83
N VAL A 78 15.10 -20.43 -22.14
CA VAL A 78 14.36 -19.39 -21.41
C VAL A 78 13.46 -18.60 -22.34
N LYS A 79 13.95 -18.22 -23.53
CA LYS A 79 13.12 -17.51 -24.54
C LYS A 79 11.85 -18.28 -24.90
N LYS A 80 11.93 -19.62 -24.98
CA LYS A 80 10.76 -20.48 -25.25
C LYS A 80 9.80 -20.57 -24.07
N LEU A 81 10.30 -20.39 -22.83
CA LEU A 81 9.50 -20.38 -21.61
C LEU A 81 8.83 -19.02 -21.34
N LEU A 82 9.33 -17.94 -21.97
CA LEU A 82 8.76 -16.59 -21.86
C LEU A 82 7.46 -16.51 -22.68
N GLU A 83 6.39 -17.11 -22.17
CA GLU A 83 5.05 -16.97 -22.74
C GLU A 83 4.36 -15.67 -22.28
N PRO A 84 3.23 -15.25 -22.92
CA PRO A 84 2.55 -13.98 -22.65
C PRO A 84 2.06 -13.76 -21.21
N HIS A 85 2.20 -14.76 -20.34
CA HIS A 85 1.70 -14.76 -18.96
C HIS A 85 2.78 -14.78 -17.90
N VAL A 86 4.06 -14.63 -18.27
CA VAL A 86 5.17 -14.56 -17.31
C VAL A 86 5.13 -13.23 -16.57
N ASP A 87 5.41 -13.29 -15.26
CA ASP A 87 5.52 -12.09 -14.44
C ASP A 87 6.51 -11.09 -15.07
N PRO A 88 6.14 -9.81 -15.21
CA PRO A 88 7.01 -8.77 -15.81
C PRO A 88 8.39 -8.67 -15.17
N VAL A 89 8.52 -9.00 -13.87
CA VAL A 89 9.81 -9.00 -13.17
C VAL A 89 10.72 -10.12 -13.69
N PHE A 90 10.18 -11.33 -13.91
CA PHE A 90 10.94 -12.44 -14.49
C PHE A 90 11.33 -12.16 -15.93
N TRP A 91 10.40 -11.62 -16.73
CA TRP A 91 10.71 -11.18 -18.08
C TRP A 91 11.88 -10.19 -18.08
N LEU A 92 11.83 -9.16 -17.23
CA LEU A 92 12.90 -8.16 -17.14
C LEU A 92 14.24 -8.77 -16.71
N ASN A 93 14.25 -9.67 -15.73
CA ASN A 93 15.47 -10.37 -15.30
C ASN A 93 16.12 -11.15 -16.45
N VAL A 94 15.32 -11.82 -17.26
CA VAL A 94 15.83 -12.55 -18.43
C VAL A 94 16.47 -11.59 -19.43
N GLN A 95 15.85 -10.43 -19.71
CA GLN A 95 16.43 -9.43 -20.60
C GLN A 95 17.77 -8.93 -20.06
N LEU A 96 17.86 -8.62 -18.77
CA LEU A 96 19.10 -8.17 -18.13
C LEU A 96 20.23 -9.21 -18.23
N ILE A 97 19.91 -10.49 -18.13
CA ILE A 97 20.89 -11.58 -18.28
C ILE A 97 21.34 -11.74 -19.73
N GLN A 98 20.45 -11.59 -20.69
CA GLN A 98 20.82 -11.55 -22.10
C GLN A 98 21.75 -10.38 -22.42
N LEU A 99 21.54 -9.21 -21.83
CA LEU A 99 22.45 -8.08 -21.97
C LEU A 99 23.83 -8.39 -21.44
N GLN A 100 23.90 -9.05 -20.25
CA GLN A 100 25.20 -9.49 -19.69
C GLN A 100 25.90 -10.52 -20.59
N TYR A 101 25.14 -11.42 -21.20
CA TYR A 101 25.67 -12.39 -22.13
C TYR A 101 26.25 -11.68 -23.36
N TYR A 102 25.52 -10.80 -24.03
CA TYR A 102 25.99 -10.04 -25.20
C TYR A 102 27.22 -9.20 -24.90
N ALA A 103 27.30 -8.59 -23.71
CA ALA A 103 28.49 -7.84 -23.31
C ALA A 103 29.71 -8.73 -23.12
N LYS A 104 29.54 -9.96 -22.57
CA LYS A 104 30.66 -10.90 -22.37
C LYS A 104 31.11 -11.60 -23.65
N THR A 105 30.29 -11.59 -24.69
CA THR A 105 30.59 -12.18 -26.01
C THR A 105 30.94 -11.12 -27.04
N ASP A 106 31.10 -9.85 -26.63
CA ASP A 106 31.43 -8.70 -27.51
C ASP A 106 30.38 -8.45 -28.62
N GLU A 107 29.15 -8.95 -28.39
CA GLU A 107 28.00 -8.77 -29.30
C GLU A 107 27.30 -7.42 -29.04
N TYR A 108 28.05 -6.32 -29.10
CA TYR A 108 27.62 -4.97 -28.69
C TYR A 108 26.34 -4.50 -29.42
N ASP A 109 26.22 -4.78 -30.70
CA ASP A 109 25.05 -4.36 -31.51
C ASP A 109 23.75 -5.02 -31.03
N LYS A 110 23.83 -6.31 -30.68
CA LYS A 110 22.67 -7.03 -30.12
C LYS A 110 22.32 -6.51 -28.73
N SER A 111 23.33 -6.19 -27.92
CA SER A 111 23.10 -5.57 -26.60
C SER A 111 22.38 -4.23 -26.73
N ILE A 112 22.86 -3.35 -27.60
CA ILE A 112 22.25 -2.03 -27.83
C ILE A 112 20.80 -2.16 -28.34
N ALA A 113 20.56 -3.05 -29.32
CA ALA A 113 19.23 -3.29 -29.86
C ALA A 113 18.25 -3.79 -28.79
N LEU A 114 18.69 -4.71 -27.94
CA LEU A 114 17.87 -5.24 -26.87
C LEU A 114 17.55 -4.17 -25.80
N ILE A 115 18.50 -3.28 -25.48
CA ILE A 115 18.25 -2.15 -24.57
C ILE A 115 17.19 -1.23 -25.15
N ASP A 116 17.28 -0.92 -26.45
CA ASP A 116 16.30 -0.06 -27.13
C ASP A 116 14.89 -0.67 -27.16
N GLU A 117 14.79 -2.00 -27.28
CA GLU A 117 13.53 -2.73 -27.22
C GLU A 117 12.91 -2.71 -25.81
N VAL A 118 13.71 -2.91 -24.76
CA VAL A 118 13.26 -3.03 -23.37
C VAL A 118 12.97 -1.66 -22.75
N THR A 119 13.70 -0.62 -23.16
CA THR A 119 13.65 0.72 -22.55
C THR A 119 12.23 1.31 -22.45
N PRO A 120 11.34 1.26 -23.45
CA PRO A 120 9.99 1.82 -23.36
C PRO A 120 9.15 1.18 -22.24
N THR A 121 9.26 -0.14 -22.08
CA THR A 121 8.54 -0.88 -21.03
C THR A 121 9.03 -0.52 -19.64
N VAL A 122 10.34 -0.36 -19.48
CA VAL A 122 10.98 -0.06 -18.19
C VAL A 122 10.78 1.39 -17.79
N LEU A 123 10.78 2.33 -18.72
CA LEU A 123 10.58 3.75 -18.45
C LEU A 123 9.26 4.04 -17.71
N ASN A 124 8.20 3.33 -18.07
CA ASN A 124 6.88 3.56 -17.50
C ASN A 124 6.68 2.92 -16.12
N ASN A 125 7.39 1.82 -15.84
CA ASN A 125 7.12 0.99 -14.67
C ASN A 125 8.27 0.92 -13.65
N TYR A 126 9.53 1.14 -14.09
CA TYR A 126 10.74 0.88 -13.29
C TYR A 126 11.83 1.96 -13.51
N VAL A 127 11.61 3.15 -12.97
CA VAL A 127 12.50 4.33 -13.21
C VAL A 127 13.96 4.06 -12.83
N SER A 128 14.22 3.35 -11.74
CA SER A 128 15.61 3.00 -11.34
C SER A 128 16.28 2.06 -12.33
N THR A 129 15.55 1.07 -12.85
CA THR A 129 16.04 0.13 -13.86
C THR A 129 16.28 0.82 -15.19
N PHE A 130 15.42 1.79 -15.56
CA PHE A 130 15.63 2.63 -16.73
C PHE A 130 17.00 3.33 -16.70
N ALA A 131 17.35 3.98 -15.58
CA ALA A 131 18.65 4.65 -15.45
C ALA A 131 19.81 3.66 -15.60
N THR A 132 19.68 2.47 -15.02
CA THR A 132 20.69 1.40 -15.12
C THR A 132 20.85 0.92 -16.57
N LEU A 133 19.75 0.68 -17.29
CA LEU A 133 19.79 0.24 -18.70
C LEU A 133 20.43 1.28 -19.62
N ILE A 134 20.08 2.56 -19.45
CA ILE A 134 20.66 3.64 -20.29
C ILE A 134 22.16 3.84 -19.98
N ASN A 135 22.58 3.71 -18.71
CA ASN A 135 24.00 3.70 -18.37
C ASN A 135 24.72 2.51 -18.99
N TYR A 136 24.08 1.33 -18.98
CA TYR A 136 24.64 0.13 -19.61
C TYR A 136 24.78 0.30 -21.11
N LYS A 137 23.78 0.90 -21.80
CA LYS A 137 23.87 1.26 -23.21
C LYS A 137 25.08 2.15 -23.51
N ALA A 138 25.24 3.22 -22.72
CA ALA A 138 26.36 4.12 -22.89
C ALA A 138 27.72 3.44 -22.69
N SER A 139 27.84 2.52 -21.72
CA SER A 139 29.05 1.71 -21.54
C SER A 139 29.30 0.77 -22.72
N THR A 140 28.27 0.09 -23.20
CA THR A 140 28.39 -0.81 -24.37
C THR A 140 28.78 -0.06 -25.64
N GLN A 141 28.26 1.16 -25.86
CA GLN A 141 28.66 2.01 -26.95
C GLN A 141 30.12 2.44 -26.83
N TYR A 142 30.56 2.79 -25.61
CA TYR A 142 31.96 3.13 -25.35
C TYR A 142 32.89 1.95 -25.63
N ASP A 143 32.56 0.74 -25.15
CA ASP A 143 33.36 -0.48 -25.37
C ASP A 143 33.41 -0.87 -26.85
N LYS A 144 32.34 -0.60 -27.60
CA LYS A 144 32.30 -0.74 -29.07
C LYS A 144 33.19 0.29 -29.80
N GLY A 145 33.59 1.39 -29.14
CA GLY A 145 34.33 2.52 -29.74
C GLY A 145 33.42 3.64 -30.27
N ASP A 146 32.12 3.57 -30.06
CA ASP A 146 31.12 4.61 -30.40
C ASP A 146 31.08 5.68 -29.29
N ILE A 147 32.11 6.51 -29.21
CA ILE A 147 32.27 7.52 -28.15
C ILE A 147 31.17 8.58 -28.23
N ASP A 148 30.84 9.03 -29.43
CA ASP A 148 29.83 10.08 -29.65
C ASP A 148 28.44 9.56 -29.23
N GLY A 149 28.06 8.34 -29.62
CA GLY A 149 26.83 7.70 -29.20
C GLY A 149 26.77 7.52 -27.68
N ALA A 150 27.86 7.14 -27.02
CA ALA A 150 27.93 7.01 -25.57
C ALA A 150 27.67 8.35 -24.85
N ILE A 151 28.27 9.44 -25.38
CA ILE A 151 28.09 10.80 -24.83
C ILE A 151 26.59 11.24 -25.01
N GLU A 152 26.02 11.03 -26.19
CA GLU A 152 24.61 11.37 -26.45
C GLU A 152 23.67 10.58 -25.54
N THR A 153 23.90 9.29 -25.36
CA THR A 153 23.10 8.43 -24.48
C THR A 153 23.17 8.91 -23.04
N ARG A 154 24.33 9.33 -22.53
CA ARG A 154 24.46 9.91 -21.19
C ARG A 154 23.75 11.26 -21.05
N ARG A 155 23.83 12.12 -22.06
CA ARG A 155 23.09 13.40 -22.09
C ARG A 155 21.57 13.17 -22.08
N TYR A 156 21.11 12.16 -22.82
CA TYR A 156 19.71 11.77 -22.82
C TYR A 156 19.25 11.33 -21.43
N LEU A 157 20.05 10.49 -20.73
CA LEU A 157 19.75 10.04 -19.37
C LEU A 157 19.61 11.22 -18.41
N ILE A 158 20.56 12.17 -18.41
CA ILE A 158 20.53 13.34 -17.54
C ILE A 158 19.23 14.14 -17.77
N ARG A 159 18.92 14.45 -19.03
CA ARG A 159 17.68 15.19 -19.36
C ARG A 159 16.40 14.46 -18.92
N LYS A 160 16.37 13.14 -19.05
CA LYS A 160 15.22 12.32 -18.61
C LYS A 160 15.13 12.21 -17.11
N GLN A 161 16.25 12.07 -16.42
CA GLN A 161 16.30 11.99 -14.96
C GLN A 161 15.83 13.29 -14.32
N ASP A 162 16.22 14.45 -14.85
CA ASP A 162 15.73 15.75 -14.41
C ASP A 162 14.20 15.87 -14.60
N SER A 163 13.71 15.44 -15.76
CA SER A 163 12.27 15.42 -16.04
C SER A 163 11.49 14.51 -15.08
N LEU A 164 12.00 13.30 -14.81
CA LEU A 164 11.38 12.33 -13.91
C LEU A 164 11.43 12.81 -12.44
N ASN A 165 12.54 13.38 -12.00
CA ASN A 165 12.68 13.95 -10.67
C ASN A 165 11.72 15.13 -10.46
N ASN A 166 11.56 16.00 -11.45
CA ASN A 166 10.61 17.10 -11.40
C ASN A 166 9.17 16.61 -11.33
N ALA A 167 8.79 15.60 -12.13
CA ALA A 167 7.46 14.98 -12.08
C ALA A 167 7.19 14.28 -10.73
N PHE A 168 8.18 13.59 -10.19
CA PHE A 168 8.09 12.94 -8.88
C PHE A 168 7.93 13.94 -7.75
N SER A 169 8.74 15.02 -7.75
CA SER A 169 8.65 16.11 -6.78
C SER A 169 7.30 16.84 -6.84
N ALA A 170 6.77 17.08 -8.05
CA ALA A 170 5.45 17.66 -8.24
C ALA A 170 4.33 16.76 -7.71
N ASN A 171 4.42 15.44 -7.92
CA ASN A 171 3.46 14.47 -7.38
C ASN A 171 3.52 14.36 -5.86
N GLN A 172 4.73 14.37 -5.26
CA GLN A 172 4.87 14.41 -3.81
C GLN A 172 4.27 15.69 -3.22
N LEU A 173 4.52 16.84 -3.83
CA LEU A 173 3.94 18.11 -3.39
C LEU A 173 2.41 18.10 -3.48
N LYS A 174 1.85 17.47 -4.52
CA LYS A 174 0.40 17.29 -4.65
C LYS A 174 -0.17 16.41 -3.54
N GLN A 175 0.46 15.27 -3.26
CA GLN A 175 0.05 14.38 -2.17
C GLN A 175 0.13 15.05 -0.80
N VAL A 176 1.19 15.81 -0.53
CA VAL A 176 1.32 16.60 0.69
C VAL A 176 0.18 17.62 0.83
N LYS A 177 -0.15 18.33 -0.25
CA LYS A 177 -1.29 19.29 -0.24
C LYS A 177 -2.63 18.59 0.00
N GLU A 178 -2.85 17.42 -0.56
CA GLU A 178 -4.06 16.62 -0.31
C GLU A 178 -4.16 16.16 1.15
N ILE A 179 -3.04 15.75 1.77
CA ILE A 179 -2.98 15.38 3.19
C ILE A 179 -3.29 16.60 4.08
N TYR A 180 -2.70 17.77 3.83
CA TYR A 180 -2.99 18.99 4.58
C TYR A 180 -4.45 19.42 4.45
N HIS A 181 -5.05 19.27 3.27
CA HIS A 181 -6.46 19.59 3.09
C HIS A 181 -7.39 18.64 3.87
N ILE A 182 -7.03 17.35 3.98
CA ILE A 182 -7.74 16.38 4.82
C ILE A 182 -7.64 16.78 6.30
N ASP A 183 -6.47 17.20 6.77
CA ASP A 183 -6.28 17.65 8.15
C ASP A 183 -7.10 18.91 8.46
N GLU A 184 -7.20 19.86 7.52
CA GLU A 184 -8.02 21.05 7.65
C GLU A 184 -9.51 20.71 7.75
N LEU A 185 -10.00 19.78 6.91
CA LEU A 185 -11.38 19.28 6.97
C LEU A 185 -11.69 18.53 8.27
N LEU A 186 -10.73 17.77 8.81
CA LEU A 186 -10.88 17.09 10.09
C LEU A 186 -10.97 18.09 11.25
N LEU A 187 -10.15 19.15 11.26
CA LEU A 187 -10.21 20.23 12.23
C LEU A 187 -11.55 21.00 12.17
N GLU A 188 -12.04 21.26 10.97
CA GLU A 188 -13.33 21.91 10.77
C GLU A 188 -14.49 21.04 11.28
N LYS A 189 -14.46 19.75 11.01
CA LYS A 189 -15.42 18.77 11.55
C LYS A 189 -15.40 18.73 13.08
N GLN A 190 -14.23 18.74 13.71
CA GLN A 190 -14.11 18.79 15.18
C GLN A 190 -14.71 20.07 15.74
N LYS A 191 -14.46 21.24 15.14
CA LYS A 191 -15.06 22.52 15.57
C LYS A 191 -16.58 22.49 15.51
N ILE A 192 -17.15 21.93 14.44
CA ILE A 192 -18.61 21.77 14.31
C ILE A 192 -19.16 20.83 15.40
N GLN A 193 -18.47 19.76 15.68
CA GLN A 193 -18.84 18.80 16.70
C GLN A 193 -18.83 19.41 18.11
N ASP A 194 -17.77 20.15 18.46
CA ASP A 194 -17.67 20.88 19.73
C ASP A 194 -18.75 21.95 19.87
N MET A 195 -19.08 22.66 18.79
CA MET A 195 -20.17 23.62 18.77
C MET A 195 -21.51 22.96 19.04
N ASN A 196 -21.80 21.81 18.43
CA ASN A 196 -23.02 21.06 18.67
C ASN A 196 -23.14 20.56 20.12
N TYR A 197 -22.05 20.10 20.73
CA TYR A 197 -22.03 19.73 22.14
C TYR A 197 -22.34 20.94 23.04
N ARG A 198 -21.75 22.11 22.80
CA ARG A 198 -22.03 23.34 23.57
C ARG A 198 -23.49 23.74 23.46
N ILE A 199 -24.06 23.72 22.27
CA ILE A 199 -25.50 24.02 22.06
C ILE A 199 -26.37 23.02 22.82
N GLY A 200 -26.04 21.73 22.77
CA GLY A 200 -26.74 20.67 23.50
C GLY A 200 -26.72 20.88 25.02
N PHE A 201 -25.58 21.27 25.59
CA PHE A 201 -25.49 21.58 27.02
C PHE A 201 -26.28 22.82 27.42
N ILE A 202 -26.28 23.87 26.59
CA ILE A 202 -27.10 25.07 26.84
C ILE A 202 -28.57 24.71 26.83
N PHE A 203 -29.03 23.93 25.85
CA PHE A 203 -30.41 23.50 25.74
C PHE A 203 -30.84 22.68 26.96
N LEU A 204 -30.00 21.73 27.41
CA LEU A 204 -30.24 20.92 28.62
C LEU A 204 -30.37 21.81 29.85
N GLY A 205 -29.48 22.79 30.00
CA GLY A 205 -29.54 23.78 31.11
C GLY A 205 -30.82 24.58 31.13
N VAL A 206 -31.30 25.05 29.99
CA VAL A 206 -32.57 25.75 29.85
C VAL A 206 -33.75 24.85 30.23
N CYS A 207 -33.78 23.62 29.77
CA CYS A 207 -34.83 22.64 30.13
C CYS A 207 -34.89 22.40 31.64
N LEU A 208 -33.74 22.22 32.30
CA LEU A 208 -33.66 22.00 33.74
C LEU A 208 -34.18 23.26 34.52
N LEU A 209 -33.81 24.44 34.05
CA LEU A 209 -34.29 25.71 34.67
C LEU A 209 -35.80 25.86 34.52
N LEU A 210 -36.36 25.53 33.37
CA LEU A 210 -37.83 25.54 33.17
C LEU A 210 -38.55 24.51 34.07
N MET A 211 -38.00 23.33 34.23
CA MET A 211 -38.54 22.32 35.16
C MET A 211 -38.49 22.78 36.62
N LEU A 212 -37.40 23.45 37.01
CA LEU A 212 -37.28 24.02 38.35
C LEU A 212 -38.33 25.13 38.57
N LEU A 213 -38.52 26.06 37.63
CA LEU A 213 -39.50 27.11 37.70
C LEU A 213 -40.93 26.53 37.77
N PHE A 214 -41.22 25.51 36.97
CA PHE A 214 -42.52 24.80 37.03
C PHE A 214 -42.73 24.14 38.39
N TYR A 215 -41.74 23.47 38.94
CA TYR A 215 -41.80 22.90 40.29
C TYR A 215 -42.07 23.96 41.36
N LEU A 216 -41.37 25.09 41.33
CA LEU A 216 -41.59 26.18 42.28
C LEU A 216 -42.98 26.82 42.13
N TYR A 217 -43.45 26.95 40.88
CA TYR A 217 -44.83 27.45 40.61
C TYR A 217 -45.88 26.48 41.18
N THR A 218 -45.78 25.18 40.96
CA THR A 218 -46.73 24.20 41.51
C THR A 218 -46.71 24.19 43.04
N ARG A 219 -45.56 24.31 43.68
CA ARG A 219 -45.43 24.44 45.13
C ARG A 219 -46.11 25.73 45.66
N TYR A 220 -45.89 26.85 44.95
CA TYR A 220 -46.52 28.12 45.32
C TYR A 220 -48.06 28.02 45.22
N VAL A 221 -48.58 27.50 44.12
CA VAL A 221 -50.04 27.32 43.91
C VAL A 221 -50.63 26.37 44.94
N SER A 222 -50.02 25.20 45.20
CA SER A 222 -50.48 24.25 46.23
C SER A 222 -50.49 24.88 47.63
N GLY A 223 -49.49 25.71 47.97
CA GLY A 223 -49.48 26.44 49.22
C GLY A 223 -50.60 27.44 49.33
N LYS A 224 -50.95 28.17 48.26
CA LYS A 224 -52.13 29.06 48.26
C LYS A 224 -53.46 28.32 48.39
N ILE A 225 -53.61 27.19 47.71
CA ILE A 225 -54.84 26.34 47.79
C ILE A 225 -54.99 25.87 49.24
N ALA A 226 -53.97 25.35 49.88
CA ALA A 226 -54.01 24.90 51.28
C ALA A 226 -54.39 26.02 52.27
N VAL A 227 -53.93 27.27 52.05
CA VAL A 227 -54.34 28.40 52.85
C VAL A 227 -55.80 28.77 52.63
N ILE A 228 -56.32 28.70 51.40
CA ILE A 228 -57.72 28.98 51.08
C ILE A 228 -58.64 27.88 51.74
N GLU A 229 -58.25 26.61 51.57
CA GLU A 229 -58.97 25.47 52.19
C GLU A 229 -59.09 25.62 53.72
N LYS A 230 -57.95 26.00 54.36
CA LYS A 230 -57.92 26.25 55.79
C LYS A 230 -58.88 27.39 56.19
N LYS A 231 -58.88 28.53 55.44
CA LYS A 231 -59.81 29.64 55.71
C LYS A 231 -61.28 29.26 55.48
N THR A 232 -61.58 28.46 54.45
CA THR A 232 -62.97 28.00 54.21
C THR A 232 -63.46 27.04 55.27
N ALA A 233 -62.58 26.14 55.78
CA ALA A 233 -62.87 25.26 56.88
C ALA A 233 -63.09 26.01 58.18
N GLU A 234 -62.27 27.02 58.50
CA GLU A 234 -62.43 27.90 59.65
C GLU A 234 -63.81 28.71 59.59
N ALA A 235 -64.15 29.21 58.39
CA ALA A 235 -65.41 29.94 58.18
C ALA A 235 -66.63 29.00 58.30
N ALA A 236 -66.49 27.74 57.80
CA ALA A 236 -67.60 26.73 57.99
C ALA A 236 -67.82 26.39 59.47
N LEU A 237 -66.70 26.22 60.21
CA LEU A 237 -66.81 25.95 61.68
C LEU A 237 -67.45 27.11 62.44
N GLN A 238 -67.13 28.37 62.09
CA GLN A 238 -67.71 29.56 62.66
C GLN A 238 -69.20 29.63 62.32
N ALA A 239 -69.66 29.27 61.12
CA ALA A 239 -71.07 29.23 60.75
C ALA A 239 -71.83 28.16 61.53
N GLU A 240 -71.25 26.96 61.73
CA GLU A 240 -71.87 25.94 62.58
C GLU A 240 -72.01 26.37 64.05
N THR A 241 -70.96 27.02 64.60
CA THR A 241 -71.01 27.52 65.96
C THR A 241 -72.06 28.65 66.12
N CYS A 242 -72.22 29.52 65.12
CA CYS A 242 -73.28 30.52 65.12
C CYS A 242 -74.71 29.91 65.08
N LEU A 243 -74.92 28.84 64.27
CA LEU A 243 -76.21 28.13 64.17
C LEU A 243 -76.54 27.43 65.46
N LEU A 244 -75.60 26.80 66.13
CA LEU A 244 -75.82 26.21 67.45
C LEU A 244 -76.24 27.24 68.53
N TYR A 245 -75.58 28.40 68.51
CA TYR A 245 -75.86 29.48 69.47
C TYR A 245 -77.25 30.12 69.25
N THR A 246 -77.71 30.18 67.97
CA THR A 246 -79.04 30.72 67.64
C THR A 246 -80.18 29.70 67.95
N SER A 247 -79.92 28.38 67.96
CA SER A 247 -80.81 27.33 68.34
C SER A 247 -81.10 27.33 69.87
N ASP A 248 -79.98 27.50 70.65
CA ASP A 248 -80.09 27.57 72.14
C ASP A 248 -80.78 28.87 72.65
N ALA A 249 -80.92 29.89 71.84
CA ALA A 249 -81.58 31.16 72.23
C ALA A 249 -83.08 31.21 71.85
N ALA A 250 -83.62 30.12 71.26
CA ALA A 250 -84.98 30.05 70.79
C ALA A 250 -85.88 29.13 71.67
N ASP A 251 -85.36 28.50 72.74
CA ASP A 251 -86.03 27.76 73.79
C ASP A 251 -86.10 28.69 75.02
#